data_c7399c9789f58ac7543ce02b507e003d
#
_entry.id   c7399c9789f58ac7543ce02b507e003d
#
_cell.length_a   1.000
_cell.length_b   1.000
_cell.length_c   1.000
_cell.angle_alpha   90.00
_cell.angle_beta   90.00
_cell.angle_gamma   90.00
#
_symmetry.space_group_name_H-M   'P 1'
#
loop_
_entity.id
_entity.type
_entity.pdbx_description
1 polymer ?
#
loop_
_entity_poly.entity_id
_entity_poly.type
_entity_poly.pdbx_seq_one_letter_code
_entity_poly.pdbx_strand_id
1 'polypeptide(L)'
;MYKKILMPVDIFEMDLSDKAIRHAAYLAGDAGEITLLNVLPNSNRSILRGFASDIKKFEDYMLAESTRKMVNLQRLFDISPERLHTEVCFGNIRDEIFTMSKIGEFDFIFIG
;
A
#
# COMPACT_ATOMS: atom_id res chain seq x y z
N MET A 1 -16.32 -3.66 14.85
CA MET A 1 -15.17 -3.00 14.22
C MET A 1 -14.12 -4.03 13.83
N TYR A 2 -13.41 -3.75 12.77
CA TYR A 2 -12.37 -4.66 12.29
C TYR A 2 -11.06 -4.37 13.01
N LYS A 3 -10.32 -5.41 13.33
CA LYS A 3 -9.06 -5.27 14.07
C LYS A 3 -7.88 -4.95 13.16
N LYS A 4 -7.84 -5.56 11.97
CA LYS A 4 -6.75 -5.34 11.02
C LYS A 4 -7.31 -5.21 9.62
N ILE A 5 -7.14 -4.04 9.04
CA ILE A 5 -7.66 -3.71 7.71
C ILE A 5 -6.50 -3.58 6.75
N LEU A 6 -6.58 -4.27 5.61
CA LEU A 6 -5.64 -4.09 4.51
C LEU A 6 -6.30 -3.18 3.47
N MET A 7 -5.63 -2.08 3.15
CA MET A 7 -6.16 -1.10 2.21
C MET A 7 -5.17 -0.91 1.06
N PRO A 8 -5.38 -1.60 -0.06
CA PRO A 8 -4.54 -1.37 -1.25
C PRO A 8 -4.77 0.03 -1.80
N VAL A 9 -3.68 0.71 -2.13
CA VAL A 9 -3.74 2.05 -2.69
C VAL A 9 -2.83 2.13 -3.92
N ASP A 10 -3.25 2.91 -4.92
CA ASP A 10 -2.43 3.20 -6.09
C ASP A 10 -2.07 4.67 -6.04
N ILE A 11 -0.94 4.95 -5.42
CA ILE A 11 -0.54 6.32 -5.12
C ILE A 11 0.04 7.06 -6.34
N PHE A 12 0.27 6.36 -7.45
CA PHE A 12 0.77 6.99 -8.67
C PHE A 12 -0.34 7.37 -9.64
N GLU A 13 -1.46 6.67 -9.61
CA GLU A 13 -2.54 6.87 -10.59
C GLU A 13 -3.82 7.41 -9.99
N MET A 14 -4.05 7.19 -8.71
CA MET A 14 -5.30 7.58 -8.07
C MET A 14 -5.06 8.35 -6.79
N ASP A 15 -5.77 9.46 -6.65
CA ASP A 15 -5.84 10.15 -5.38
C ASP A 15 -6.89 9.47 -4.51
N LEU A 16 -6.51 9.17 -3.28
CA LEU A 16 -7.45 8.59 -2.33
C LEU A 16 -8.41 9.67 -1.84
N SER A 17 -9.70 9.42 -1.98
CA SER A 17 -10.70 10.41 -1.62
C SER A 17 -10.84 10.54 -0.09
N ASP A 18 -11.23 11.74 0.36
CA ASP A 18 -11.52 11.98 1.77
C ASP A 18 -12.58 11.03 2.29
N LYS A 19 -13.56 10.70 1.46
CA LYS A 19 -14.63 9.77 1.83
C LYS A 19 -14.07 8.38 2.12
N ALA A 20 -13.17 7.89 1.27
CA ALA A 20 -12.55 6.57 1.47
C ALA A 20 -11.71 6.56 2.74
N ILE A 21 -10.94 7.63 2.98
CA ILE A 21 -10.11 7.74 4.18
C ILE A 21 -10.97 7.70 5.44
N ARG A 22 -12.04 8.49 5.49
CA ARG A 22 -12.95 8.52 6.64
C ARG A 22 -13.66 7.18 6.83
N HIS A 23 -14.04 6.54 5.73
CA HIS A 23 -14.72 5.24 5.81
C HIS A 23 -13.79 4.17 6.39
N ALA A 24 -12.55 4.12 5.93
CA ALA A 24 -11.57 3.17 6.46
C ALA A 24 -11.31 3.43 7.95
N ALA A 25 -11.16 4.68 8.33
CA ALA A 25 -10.97 5.04 9.74
C ALA A 25 -12.16 4.63 10.60
N TYR A 26 -13.37 4.82 10.07
CA TYR A 26 -14.60 4.40 10.76
C TYR A 26 -14.62 2.88 10.99
N LEU A 27 -14.26 2.12 9.96
CA LEU A 27 -14.24 0.66 10.06
C LEU A 27 -13.21 0.15 11.05
N ALA A 28 -12.07 0.85 11.18
CA ALA A 28 -11.06 0.49 12.16
C ALA A 28 -11.50 0.80 13.59
N GLY A 29 -12.33 1.82 13.77
CA GLY A 29 -12.79 2.22 15.09
C GLY A 29 -11.66 2.77 15.95
N ASP A 30 -11.78 2.59 17.27
CA ASP A 30 -10.84 3.17 18.23
C ASP A 30 -9.56 2.37 18.42
N ALA A 31 -9.58 1.09 18.06
CA ALA A 31 -8.46 0.20 18.35
C ALA A 31 -7.94 -0.57 17.13
N GLY A 32 -8.64 -0.51 16.00
CA GLY A 32 -8.23 -1.23 14.80
C GLY A 32 -7.02 -0.62 14.13
N GLU A 33 -6.31 -1.44 13.36
CA GLU A 33 -5.13 -1.03 12.62
C GLU A 33 -5.41 -1.05 11.13
N ILE A 34 -4.81 -0.13 10.40
CA ILE A 34 -4.90 -0.07 8.94
C ILE A 34 -3.50 -0.22 8.36
N THR A 35 -3.35 -1.09 7.39
CA THR A 35 -2.12 -1.20 6.60
C THR A 35 -2.41 -0.75 5.18
N LEU A 36 -1.73 0.30 4.76
CA LEU A 36 -1.79 0.79 3.39
C LEU A 36 -0.78 0.00 2.56
N LEU A 37 -1.25 -0.62 1.48
CA LEU A 37 -0.41 -1.44 0.62
C LEU A 37 -0.33 -0.82 -0.76
N ASN A 38 0.88 -0.52 -1.21
CA ASN A 38 1.13 -0.11 -2.59
C ASN A 38 1.94 -1.19 -3.30
N VAL A 39 1.39 -1.75 -4.36
CA VAL A 39 2.06 -2.77 -5.15
C VAL A 39 2.56 -2.12 -6.43
N LEU A 40 3.89 -2.08 -6.57
CA LEU A 40 4.55 -1.51 -7.74
C LEU A 40 4.70 -2.58 -8.82
N PRO A 41 4.65 -2.20 -10.10
CA PRO A 41 4.81 -3.15 -11.17
C PRO A 41 6.20 -3.80 -11.13
N ASN A 42 6.24 -5.10 -11.38
CA ASN A 42 7.49 -5.81 -11.44
C ASN A 42 8.24 -5.38 -12.70
N SER A 43 9.44 -4.84 -12.53
CA SER A 43 10.27 -4.36 -13.63
C SER A 43 11.09 -5.45 -14.31
N ASN A 44 10.96 -6.69 -13.87
CA ASN A 44 11.67 -7.82 -14.46
C ASN A 44 11.04 -8.21 -15.80
N ARG A 45 11.14 -7.32 -16.77
CA ARG A 45 10.57 -7.51 -18.10
C ARG A 45 11.65 -7.82 -19.10
N SER A 46 11.26 -8.54 -20.15
CA SER A 46 12.21 -8.98 -21.17
C SER A 46 12.94 -7.81 -21.84
N ILE A 47 12.29 -6.68 -22.03
CA ILE A 47 12.90 -5.51 -22.66
C ILE A 47 13.98 -4.87 -21.78
N LEU A 48 13.93 -5.09 -20.45
CA LEU A 48 14.93 -4.55 -19.54
C LEU A 48 15.96 -5.57 -19.10
N ARG A 49 15.84 -6.79 -19.57
CA ARG A 49 16.66 -7.90 -19.10
C ARG A 49 18.17 -7.68 -19.28
N GLY A 50 18.57 -6.98 -20.33
CA GLY A 50 19.98 -6.70 -20.58
C GLY A 50 20.56 -5.52 -19.80
N PHE A 51 19.73 -4.86 -18.98
CA PHE A 51 20.11 -3.61 -18.30
C PHE A 51 19.88 -3.73 -16.81
N ALA A 52 20.55 -4.69 -16.16
CA ALA A 52 20.33 -4.97 -14.73
C ALA A 52 20.52 -3.76 -13.83
N SER A 53 21.54 -2.94 -14.11
CA SER A 53 21.77 -1.72 -13.32
C SER A 53 20.67 -0.70 -13.50
N ASP A 54 20.10 -0.59 -14.70
CA ASP A 54 18.99 0.32 -14.97
C ASP A 54 17.69 -0.16 -14.31
N ILE A 55 17.49 -1.48 -14.28
CA ILE A 55 16.34 -2.06 -13.58
C ILE A 55 16.42 -1.72 -12.09
N LYS A 56 17.58 -1.88 -11.49
CA LYS A 56 17.77 -1.56 -10.07
C LYS A 56 17.53 -0.08 -9.79
N LYS A 57 18.06 0.79 -10.65
CA LYS A 57 17.84 2.23 -10.50
C LYS A 57 16.37 2.59 -10.61
N PHE A 58 15.66 1.97 -11.54
CA PHE A 58 14.23 2.18 -11.72
C PHE A 58 13.46 1.73 -10.47
N GLU A 59 13.78 0.55 -9.96
CA GLU A 59 13.12 0.02 -8.76
C GLU A 59 13.39 0.90 -7.55
N ASP A 60 14.65 1.33 -7.36
CA ASP A 60 15.02 2.22 -6.26
C ASP A 60 14.26 3.56 -6.35
N TYR A 61 14.15 4.10 -7.56
CA TYR A 61 13.40 5.34 -7.79
C TYR A 61 11.93 5.16 -7.44
N MET A 62 11.31 4.09 -7.94
CA MET A 62 9.89 3.83 -7.69
C MET A 62 9.62 3.61 -6.21
N LEU A 63 10.52 2.88 -5.54
CA LEU A 63 10.38 2.63 -4.11
C LEU A 63 10.48 3.92 -3.31
N ALA A 64 11.44 4.78 -3.63
CA ALA A 64 11.63 6.05 -2.94
C ALA A 64 10.41 6.96 -3.15
N GLU A 65 9.92 7.06 -4.37
CA GLU A 65 8.74 7.87 -4.67
C GLU A 65 7.49 7.33 -3.99
N SER A 66 7.32 6.00 -3.98
CA SER A 66 6.20 5.37 -3.30
C SER A 66 6.24 5.67 -1.80
N THR A 67 7.40 5.50 -1.18
CA THR A 67 7.56 5.76 0.25
C THR A 67 7.22 7.21 0.59
N ARG A 68 7.71 8.16 -0.23
CA ARG A 68 7.43 9.58 -0.02
C ARG A 68 5.93 9.87 -0.11
N LYS A 69 5.27 9.33 -1.13
CA LYS A 69 3.83 9.53 -1.31
C LYS A 69 3.02 8.85 -0.21
N MET A 70 3.46 7.70 0.28
CA MET A 70 2.81 7.01 1.38
C MET A 70 2.87 7.82 2.67
N VAL A 71 4.00 8.48 2.95
CA VAL A 71 4.13 9.35 4.12
C VAL A 71 3.12 10.49 4.03
N ASN A 72 2.98 11.10 2.85
CA ASN A 72 2.01 12.17 2.65
C ASN A 72 0.57 11.67 2.83
N LEU A 73 0.29 10.47 2.35
CA LEU A 73 -1.02 9.85 2.47
C LEU A 73 -1.36 9.56 3.94
N GLN A 74 -0.38 9.08 4.72
CA GLN A 74 -0.58 8.81 6.15
C GLN A 74 -1.05 10.05 6.91
N ARG A 75 -0.59 11.22 6.51
CA ARG A 75 -0.95 12.48 7.18
C ARG A 75 -2.43 12.83 7.02
N LEU A 76 -3.08 12.25 6.03
CA LEU A 76 -4.50 12.50 5.78
C LEU A 76 -5.40 11.67 6.68
N PHE A 77 -4.85 10.64 7.33
CA PHE A 77 -5.62 9.77 8.22
C PHE A 77 -5.60 10.33 9.64
N ASP A 78 -6.76 10.43 10.25
CA ASP A 78 -6.90 10.83 11.65
C ASP A 78 -6.84 9.58 12.54
N ILE A 79 -5.71 8.92 12.52
CA ILE A 79 -5.45 7.70 13.27
C ILE A 79 -4.04 7.80 13.84
N SER A 80 -3.85 7.32 15.08
CA SER A 80 -2.54 7.38 15.70
C SER A 80 -1.51 6.57 14.89
N PRO A 81 -0.24 7.04 14.86
CA PRO A 81 0.78 6.40 14.02
C PRO A 81 1.01 4.92 14.32
N GLU A 82 0.80 4.48 15.56
CA GLU A 82 0.97 3.07 15.91
C GLU A 82 -0.06 2.16 15.25
N ARG A 83 -1.16 2.73 14.78
CA ARG A 83 -2.28 1.97 14.19
C ARG A 83 -2.35 2.11 12.69
N LEU A 84 -1.44 2.85 12.08
CA LEU A 84 -1.42 3.08 10.63
C LEU A 84 -0.06 2.66 10.09
N HIS A 85 -0.05 1.60 9.32
CA HIS A 85 1.16 1.00 8.76
C HIS A 85 1.17 1.14 7.24
N THR A 86 2.37 1.10 6.66
CA THR A 86 2.53 1.14 5.21
C THR A 86 3.41 -0.01 4.75
N GLU A 87 3.06 -0.57 3.60
CA GLU A 87 3.85 -1.60 2.94
C GLU A 87 3.95 -1.28 1.47
N VAL A 88 5.14 -1.44 0.92
CA VAL A 88 5.39 -1.28 -0.51
C VAL A 88 6.08 -2.54 -1.01
N CYS A 89 5.57 -3.11 -2.08
CA CYS A 89 6.16 -4.31 -2.67
C CYS A 89 6.07 -4.24 -4.19
N PHE A 90 6.82 -5.12 -4.83
CA PHE A 90 6.81 -5.26 -6.28
C PHE A 90 6.11 -6.56 -6.65
N GLY A 91 5.32 -6.53 -7.71
CA GLY A 91 4.67 -7.74 -8.19
C GLY A 91 3.31 -7.48 -8.79
N ASN A 92 2.44 -8.46 -8.66
CA ASN A 92 1.07 -8.40 -9.12
C ASN A 92 0.17 -8.06 -7.94
N ILE A 93 -0.67 -7.04 -8.10
CA ILE A 93 -1.50 -6.55 -6.99
C ILE A 93 -2.39 -7.65 -6.41
N ARG A 94 -2.98 -8.48 -7.27
CA ARG A 94 -3.86 -9.55 -6.81
C ARG A 94 -3.12 -10.58 -5.96
N ASP A 95 -1.94 -10.99 -6.42
CA ASP A 95 -1.14 -11.98 -5.72
C ASP A 95 -0.63 -11.43 -4.39
N GLU A 96 -0.22 -10.17 -4.37
CA GLU A 96 0.31 -9.54 -3.16
C GLU A 96 -0.79 -9.33 -2.12
N ILE A 97 -1.98 -8.94 -2.53
CA ILE A 97 -3.12 -8.82 -1.63
C ILE A 97 -3.43 -10.18 -1.00
N PHE A 98 -3.43 -11.22 -1.82
CA PHE A 98 -3.70 -12.58 -1.34
C PHE A 98 -2.65 -13.02 -0.32
N THR A 99 -1.38 -12.80 -0.63
CA THR A 99 -0.28 -13.15 0.26
C THR A 99 -0.34 -12.37 1.56
N MET A 100 -0.52 -11.06 1.48
CA MET A 100 -0.57 -10.20 2.65
C MET A 100 -1.76 -10.53 3.54
N SER A 101 -2.91 -10.83 2.95
CA SER A 101 -4.10 -11.15 3.72
C SER A 101 -3.91 -12.41 4.56
N LYS A 102 -3.13 -13.37 4.08
CA LYS A 102 -2.84 -14.58 4.82
C LYS A 102 -1.77 -14.38 5.89
N ILE A 103 -0.66 -13.77 5.51
CA ILE A 103 0.48 -13.58 6.42
C ILE A 103 0.14 -12.61 7.54
N GLY A 104 -0.51 -11.50 7.20
CA GLY A 104 -0.83 -10.44 8.14
C GLY A 104 -2.08 -10.68 8.98
N GLU A 105 -2.82 -11.72 8.71
CA GLU A 105 -4.05 -12.06 9.42
C GLU A 105 -5.06 -10.92 9.39
N PHE A 106 -5.20 -10.27 8.23
CA PHE A 106 -6.18 -9.20 8.07
C PHE A 106 -7.60 -9.76 8.07
N ASP A 107 -8.49 -9.08 8.78
CA ASP A 107 -9.89 -9.47 8.86
C ASP A 107 -10.81 -8.66 7.93
N PHE A 108 -10.24 -7.71 7.19
CA PHE A 108 -10.99 -6.93 6.20
C PHE A 108 -10.04 -6.36 5.16
N ILE A 109 -10.47 -6.38 3.90
CA ILE A 109 -9.74 -5.74 2.80
C ILE A 109 -10.63 -4.62 2.26
N PHE A 110 -10.16 -3.38 2.39
CA PHE A 110 -10.91 -2.21 1.96
C PHE A 110 -10.46 -1.80 0.56
N ILE A 111 -11.38 -1.84 -0.38
CA ILE A 111 -11.14 -1.40 -1.75
C ILE A 111 -12.01 -0.17 -1.98
N GLY A 112 -11.37 1.00 -1.90
CA GLY A 112 -12.09 2.26 -2.01
C GLY A 112 -12.31 2.77 -3.40
#